data_53da78afcfef38e3dee309bcd4c23d5f
#
_entry.id   53da78afcfef38e3dee309bcd4c23d5f
#
_cell.length_a   1.000
_cell.length_b   1.000
_cell.length_c   1.000
_cell.angle_alpha   90.00
_cell.angle_beta   90.00
_cell.angle_gamma   90.00
#
_symmetry.space_group_name_H-M   'P 1'
#
loop_
_entity.id
_entity.type
_entity.pdbx_description
1 polymer ?
#
loop_
_entity_poly.entity_id
_entity_poly.type
_entity_poly.pdbx_seq_one_letter_code
_entity_poly.pdbx_strand_id
1 'polypeptide(L)'
;MALNLKKWFNIRESLQMLTDVDSSSNRYRLFQRNIRVLMIVLTIVPLFMMALINYHQYQSSLKQEMVEPTKLLVSKTRHSFEFFLNERQSLIKSISYFYSFDNLCNEKTLNHILFTLKKEFIGFVDLGLINGSDGTQVCYVGPYNFLGKNYANQDWFQEVMLKGTYISDVFMGYRKFPHIAIAVQRLEENGESWILRTTIDTTMFDNLIAAMGLDAESDAFILNKAGVFQTNSRLY
;
A
#
# COMPACT_ATOMS: atom_id res chain seq x y z
N MET A 1 4.12 -81.00 -72.11
CA MET A 1 3.47 -79.78 -71.63
C MET A 1 3.39 -79.79 -70.09
N ALA A 2 4.41 -80.24 -69.33
CA ALA A 2 4.43 -80.38 -67.87
C ALA A 2 5.60 -79.73 -67.16
N LEU A 3 6.50 -79.06 -67.89
CA LEU A 3 7.73 -78.49 -67.29
C LEU A 3 7.57 -76.99 -66.85
N ASN A 4 6.49 -76.30 -67.20
CA ASN A 4 6.36 -74.85 -66.88
C ASN A 4 5.63 -74.52 -65.60
N LEU A 5 4.90 -75.46 -65.05
CA LEU A 5 4.12 -75.21 -63.81
C LEU A 5 5.00 -75.28 -62.54
N LYS A 6 6.03 -76.11 -62.46
CA LYS A 6 6.96 -76.22 -61.35
C LYS A 6 7.85 -74.96 -61.18
N LYS A 7 8.21 -74.31 -62.30
CA LYS A 7 9.02 -73.13 -62.25
C LYS A 7 8.21 -71.88 -61.75
N TRP A 8 6.90 -71.83 -62.02
CA TRP A 8 6.00 -70.81 -61.55
C TRP A 8 5.68 -70.95 -60.08
N PHE A 9 5.59 -72.16 -59.57
CA PHE A 9 5.34 -72.40 -58.14
C PHE A 9 6.52 -71.94 -57.27
N ASN A 10 7.76 -72.23 -57.69
CA ASN A 10 8.96 -71.82 -56.98
C ASN A 10 9.16 -70.31 -56.96
N ILE A 11 8.78 -69.64 -58.05
CA ILE A 11 8.88 -68.17 -58.09
C ILE A 11 7.85 -67.51 -57.12
N ARG A 12 6.69 -68.11 -57.00
CA ARG A 12 5.65 -67.60 -56.10
C ARG A 12 5.99 -67.84 -54.63
N GLU A 13 6.60 -68.97 -54.26
CA GLU A 13 7.10 -69.21 -52.90
C GLU A 13 8.27 -68.29 -52.54
N SER A 14 9.23 -68.14 -53.49
CA SER A 14 10.34 -67.20 -53.24
C SER A 14 9.88 -65.71 -53.13
N LEU A 15 8.88 -65.33 -53.89
CA LEU A 15 8.26 -63.99 -53.75
C LEU A 15 7.51 -63.84 -52.43
N GLN A 16 6.82 -64.89 -51.96
CA GLN A 16 6.18 -64.92 -50.67
C GLN A 16 7.19 -64.83 -49.51
N MET A 17 8.31 -65.57 -49.58
CA MET A 17 9.41 -65.48 -48.62
C MET A 17 10.04 -64.08 -48.60
N LEU A 18 10.22 -63.45 -49.77
CA LEU A 18 10.75 -62.06 -49.84
C LEU A 18 9.80 -61.05 -49.25
N THR A 19 8.49 -61.21 -49.47
CA THR A 19 7.47 -60.27 -48.84
C THR A 19 7.33 -60.47 -47.34
N ASP A 20 7.48 -61.75 -46.86
CA ASP A 20 7.45 -62.01 -45.40
C ASP A 20 8.71 -61.47 -44.70
N VAL A 21 9.91 -61.58 -45.35
CA VAL A 21 11.16 -61.03 -44.85
C VAL A 21 11.07 -59.49 -44.78
N ASP A 22 10.48 -58.83 -45.78
CA ASP A 22 10.34 -57.38 -45.82
C ASP A 22 9.31 -56.92 -44.82
N SER A 23 8.22 -57.68 -44.62
CA SER A 23 7.23 -57.38 -43.57
C SER A 23 7.78 -57.55 -42.15
N SER A 24 8.71 -58.51 -41.93
CA SER A 24 9.35 -58.70 -40.64
C SER A 24 10.38 -57.59 -40.32
N SER A 25 11.12 -57.13 -41.36
CA SER A 25 12.10 -56.05 -41.21
C SER A 25 11.38 -54.70 -40.91
N ASN A 26 10.25 -54.43 -41.52
CA ASN A 26 9.43 -53.25 -41.25
C ASN A 26 8.81 -53.28 -39.86
N ARG A 27 8.33 -54.42 -39.38
CA ARG A 27 7.83 -54.60 -38.01
C ARG A 27 8.94 -54.37 -36.97
N TYR A 28 10.13 -54.84 -37.21
CA TYR A 28 11.30 -54.68 -36.36
C TYR A 28 11.73 -53.20 -36.28
N ARG A 29 11.74 -52.46 -37.39
CA ARG A 29 12.01 -51.03 -37.44
C ARG A 29 10.97 -50.20 -36.72
N LEU A 30 9.69 -50.56 -36.85
CA LEU A 30 8.60 -49.92 -36.11
C LEU A 30 8.72 -50.18 -34.62
N PHE A 31 9.06 -51.40 -34.21
CA PHE A 31 9.26 -51.76 -32.81
C PHE A 31 10.43 -50.99 -32.19
N GLN A 32 11.57 -50.93 -32.88
CA GLN A 32 12.72 -50.14 -32.45
C GLN A 32 12.41 -48.63 -32.35
N ARG A 33 11.64 -48.09 -33.27
CA ARG A 33 11.20 -46.70 -33.24
C ARG A 33 10.31 -46.44 -32.03
N ASN A 34 9.37 -47.32 -31.79
CA ASN A 34 8.44 -47.17 -30.65
C ASN A 34 9.16 -47.28 -29.30
N ILE A 35 10.13 -48.18 -29.17
CA ILE A 35 10.98 -48.28 -27.96
C ILE A 35 11.78 -46.98 -27.75
N ARG A 36 12.42 -46.45 -28.81
CA ARG A 36 13.17 -45.19 -28.70
C ARG A 36 12.27 -44.03 -28.30
N VAL A 37 11.09 -43.92 -28.90
CA VAL A 37 10.10 -42.89 -28.54
C VAL A 37 9.64 -43.07 -27.10
N LEU A 38 9.35 -44.31 -26.66
CA LEU A 38 8.97 -44.61 -25.30
C LEU A 38 10.06 -44.21 -24.29
N MET A 39 11.32 -44.52 -24.58
CA MET A 39 12.45 -44.12 -23.72
C MET A 39 12.58 -42.57 -23.62
N ILE A 40 12.45 -41.89 -24.76
CA ILE A 40 12.49 -40.42 -24.81
C ILE A 40 11.34 -39.81 -23.99
N VAL A 41 10.13 -40.31 -24.17
CA VAL A 41 8.96 -39.85 -23.43
C VAL A 41 9.14 -40.11 -21.93
N LEU A 42 9.61 -41.31 -21.56
CA LEU A 42 9.82 -41.69 -20.15
C LEU A 42 10.87 -40.81 -19.44
N THR A 43 11.83 -40.26 -20.18
CA THR A 43 12.85 -39.35 -19.62
C THR A 43 12.42 -37.89 -19.66
N ILE A 44 11.79 -37.43 -20.75
CA ILE A 44 11.43 -36.01 -20.93
C ILE A 44 10.23 -35.63 -20.08
N VAL A 45 9.22 -36.49 -19.97
CA VAL A 45 7.98 -36.17 -19.23
C VAL A 45 8.26 -35.88 -17.75
N PRO A 46 9.02 -36.68 -16.98
CA PRO A 46 9.35 -36.38 -15.61
C PRO A 46 10.17 -35.09 -15.45
N LEU A 47 11.13 -34.84 -16.35
CA LEU A 47 11.92 -33.61 -16.34
C LEU A 47 11.04 -32.36 -16.57
N PHE A 48 10.13 -32.46 -17.51
CA PHE A 48 9.19 -31.38 -17.79
C PHE A 48 8.24 -31.13 -16.62
N MET A 49 7.70 -32.19 -16.00
CA MET A 49 6.89 -32.08 -14.78
C MET A 49 7.66 -31.44 -13.62
N MET A 50 8.92 -31.86 -13.42
CA MET A 50 9.79 -31.29 -12.39
C MET A 50 10.07 -29.81 -12.63
N ALA A 51 10.29 -29.41 -13.88
CA ALA A 51 10.48 -28.02 -14.26
C ALA A 51 9.23 -27.17 -13.98
N LEU A 52 8.02 -27.68 -14.29
CA LEU A 52 6.75 -27.03 -13.98
C LEU A 52 6.53 -26.89 -12.47
N ILE A 53 6.79 -27.94 -11.69
CA ILE A 53 6.67 -27.90 -10.23
C ILE A 53 7.64 -26.87 -9.64
N ASN A 54 8.90 -26.89 -10.06
CA ASN A 54 9.91 -25.91 -9.64
C ASN A 54 9.51 -24.47 -10.00
N TYR A 55 8.98 -24.26 -11.20
CA TYR A 55 8.51 -22.93 -11.60
C TYR A 55 7.37 -22.42 -10.70
N HIS A 56 6.39 -23.28 -10.42
CA HIS A 56 5.30 -22.91 -9.50
C HIS A 56 5.77 -22.69 -8.06
N GLN A 57 6.67 -23.53 -7.56
CA GLN A 57 7.27 -23.35 -6.23
C GLN A 57 8.07 -22.05 -6.15
N TYR A 58 8.89 -21.76 -7.16
CA TYR A 58 9.66 -20.51 -7.20
C TYR A 58 8.78 -19.27 -7.18
N GLN A 59 7.70 -19.24 -7.97
CA GLN A 59 6.72 -18.16 -7.95
C GLN A 59 6.03 -18.02 -6.58
N SER A 60 5.71 -19.13 -5.93
CA SER A 60 5.10 -19.13 -4.60
C SER A 60 6.08 -18.65 -3.52
N SER A 61 7.33 -19.11 -3.56
CA SER A 61 8.39 -18.69 -2.62
C SER A 61 8.69 -17.19 -2.74
N LEU A 62 8.79 -16.65 -3.96
CA LEU A 62 8.97 -15.22 -4.18
C LEU A 62 7.84 -14.39 -3.56
N LYS A 63 6.59 -14.83 -3.70
CA LYS A 63 5.47 -14.17 -3.06
C LYS A 63 5.56 -14.18 -1.53
N GLN A 64 5.88 -15.33 -0.95
CA GLN A 64 5.98 -15.49 0.50
C GLN A 64 7.18 -14.73 1.09
N GLU A 65 8.32 -14.75 0.43
CA GLU A 65 9.55 -14.16 0.96
C GLU A 65 9.65 -12.64 0.74
N MET A 66 9.05 -12.09 -0.30
CA MET A 66 9.16 -10.66 -0.63
C MET A 66 7.87 -9.88 -0.42
N VAL A 67 6.75 -10.41 -0.87
CA VAL A 67 5.48 -9.66 -0.88
C VAL A 67 4.79 -9.66 0.49
N GLU A 68 4.75 -10.80 1.19
CA GLU A 68 4.05 -10.88 2.47
C GLU A 68 4.72 -10.07 3.60
N PRO A 69 6.05 -10.11 3.78
CA PRO A 69 6.72 -9.23 4.74
C PRO A 69 6.52 -7.74 4.43
N THR A 70 6.57 -7.37 3.13
CA THR A 70 6.34 -5.98 2.71
C THR A 70 4.91 -5.53 3.01
N LYS A 71 3.90 -6.34 2.73
CA LYS A 71 2.51 -6.05 3.11
C LYS A 71 2.32 -5.88 4.61
N LEU A 72 2.96 -6.75 5.40
CA LEU A 72 2.92 -6.67 6.85
C LEU A 72 3.57 -5.38 7.35
N LEU A 73 4.71 -5.00 6.78
CA LEU A 73 5.41 -3.76 7.11
C LEU A 73 4.56 -2.54 6.79
N VAL A 74 3.98 -2.46 5.58
CA VAL A 74 3.06 -1.40 5.16
C VAL A 74 1.84 -1.33 6.08
N SER A 75 1.25 -2.48 6.43
CA SER A 75 0.10 -2.54 7.33
C SER A 75 0.44 -2.01 8.72
N LYS A 76 1.59 -2.41 9.28
CA LYS A 76 2.06 -1.91 10.60
C LYS A 76 2.31 -0.41 10.56
N THR A 77 2.98 0.10 9.53
CA THR A 77 3.26 1.54 9.37
C THR A 77 1.97 2.33 9.24
N ARG A 78 1.02 1.84 8.46
CA ARG A 78 -0.32 2.44 8.35
C ARG A 78 -1.01 2.53 9.72
N HIS A 79 -1.03 1.44 10.49
CA HIS A 79 -1.63 1.44 11.83
C HIS A 79 -0.91 2.41 12.78
N SER A 80 0.41 2.48 12.73
CA SER A 80 1.17 3.43 13.54
C SER A 80 0.82 4.88 13.18
N PHE A 81 0.63 5.15 11.91
CA PHE A 81 0.23 6.46 11.39
C PHE A 81 -1.19 6.85 11.83
N GLU A 82 -2.16 5.95 11.63
CA GLU A 82 -3.54 6.14 12.07
C GLU A 82 -3.61 6.33 13.59
N PHE A 83 -2.88 5.55 14.35
CA PHE A 83 -2.79 5.66 15.81
C PHE A 83 -2.22 7.02 16.23
N PHE A 84 -1.11 7.44 15.60
CA PHE A 84 -0.49 8.74 15.83
C PHE A 84 -1.47 9.90 15.64
N LEU A 85 -2.19 9.96 14.53
CA LEU A 85 -3.15 11.03 14.25
C LEU A 85 -4.35 11.00 15.20
N ASN A 86 -4.89 9.81 15.48
CA ASN A 86 -6.03 9.64 16.40
C ASN A 86 -5.68 10.04 17.85
N GLU A 87 -4.46 9.74 18.29
CA GLU A 87 -3.97 10.17 19.60
C GLU A 87 -3.93 11.69 19.69
N ARG A 88 -3.38 12.39 18.67
CA ARG A 88 -3.34 13.86 18.64
C ARG A 88 -4.74 14.46 18.61
N GLN A 89 -5.64 13.87 17.83
CA GLN A 89 -7.04 14.32 17.81
C GLN A 89 -7.70 14.15 19.20
N SER A 90 -7.44 13.03 19.87
CA SER A 90 -7.99 12.77 21.21
C SER A 90 -7.46 13.75 22.24
N LEU A 91 -6.19 14.15 22.16
CA LEU A 91 -5.60 15.17 23.02
C LEU A 91 -6.27 16.53 22.80
N ILE A 92 -6.42 16.99 21.55
CA ILE A 92 -7.08 18.26 21.23
C ILE A 92 -8.54 18.22 21.67
N LYS A 93 -9.22 17.10 21.47
CA LYS A 93 -10.58 16.89 21.94
C LYS A 93 -10.67 17.00 23.49
N SER A 94 -9.77 16.37 24.22
CA SER A 94 -9.72 16.45 25.67
C SER A 94 -9.49 17.87 26.16
N ILE A 95 -8.54 18.59 25.55
CA ILE A 95 -8.27 19.99 25.86
C ILE A 95 -9.53 20.85 25.66
N SER A 96 -10.22 20.67 24.52
CA SER A 96 -11.46 21.42 24.22
C SER A 96 -12.59 21.13 25.19
N TYR A 97 -12.57 20.00 25.91
CA TYR A 97 -13.56 19.66 26.93
C TYR A 97 -13.19 20.16 28.33
N PHE A 98 -11.89 20.18 28.65
CA PHE A 98 -11.44 20.60 29.99
C PHE A 98 -11.36 22.10 30.19
N TYR A 99 -11.22 22.86 29.11
CA TYR A 99 -11.07 24.32 29.16
C TYR A 99 -12.24 25.00 28.47
N SER A 100 -12.71 26.13 29.06
CA SER A 100 -13.66 27.04 28.39
C SER A 100 -12.98 27.86 27.32
N PHE A 101 -13.75 28.44 26.43
CA PHE A 101 -13.26 29.36 25.39
C PHE A 101 -12.40 30.49 25.97
N ASP A 102 -12.86 31.17 27.02
CA ASP A 102 -12.15 32.30 27.63
C ASP A 102 -10.80 31.85 28.24
N ASN A 103 -10.77 30.67 28.87
CA ASN A 103 -9.54 30.12 29.43
C ASN A 103 -8.51 29.80 28.34
N LEU A 104 -8.95 29.22 27.23
CA LEU A 104 -8.09 28.91 26.10
C LEU A 104 -7.66 30.18 25.34
N CYS A 105 -8.51 31.21 25.29
CA CYS A 105 -8.17 32.45 24.63
C CYS A 105 -7.19 33.32 25.43
N ASN A 106 -6.89 32.92 26.67
CA ASN A 106 -5.81 33.54 27.44
C ASN A 106 -4.43 33.06 26.85
N GLU A 107 -3.64 34.01 26.38
CA GLU A 107 -2.38 33.75 25.71
C GLU A 107 -1.41 32.91 26.56
N LYS A 108 -1.34 33.19 27.88
CA LYS A 108 -0.47 32.45 28.80
C LYS A 108 -0.90 30.98 28.93
N THR A 109 -2.21 30.75 29.05
CA THR A 109 -2.76 29.39 29.13
C THR A 109 -2.54 28.63 27.82
N LEU A 110 -2.86 29.26 26.70
CA LEU A 110 -2.73 28.64 25.39
C LEU A 110 -1.24 28.31 25.06
N ASN A 111 -0.32 29.24 25.40
CA ASN A 111 1.13 29.01 25.28
C ASN A 111 1.61 27.85 26.17
N HIS A 112 1.12 27.79 27.41
CA HIS A 112 1.50 26.69 28.34
C HIS A 112 1.03 25.34 27.81
N ILE A 113 -0.19 25.27 27.30
CA ILE A 113 -0.74 24.06 26.69
C ILE A 113 0.11 23.65 25.46
N LEU A 114 0.38 24.58 24.54
CA LEU A 114 1.21 24.29 23.38
C LEU A 114 2.62 23.84 23.76
N PHE A 115 3.23 24.49 24.74
CA PHE A 115 4.56 24.09 25.26
C PHE A 115 4.54 22.65 25.79
N THR A 116 3.53 22.31 26.59
CA THR A 116 3.35 20.96 27.13
C THR A 116 3.14 19.94 26.00
N LEU A 117 2.28 20.26 25.03
CA LEU A 117 2.04 19.39 23.88
C LEU A 117 3.33 19.15 23.08
N LYS A 118 4.13 20.20 22.85
CA LYS A 118 5.42 20.06 22.13
C LYS A 118 6.45 19.27 22.88
N LYS A 119 6.45 19.36 24.22
CA LYS A 119 7.38 18.65 25.07
C LYS A 119 7.09 17.16 25.16
N GLU A 120 5.82 16.81 25.33
CA GLU A 120 5.40 15.43 25.57
C GLU A 120 5.03 14.68 24.28
N PHE A 121 4.64 15.40 23.24
CA PHE A 121 4.14 14.84 21.99
C PHE A 121 4.80 15.51 20.77
N ILE A 122 5.45 14.72 19.95
CA ILE A 122 6.11 15.23 18.75
C ILE A 122 5.05 15.61 17.68
N GLY A 123 5.35 16.65 16.90
CA GLY A 123 4.60 17.03 15.69
C GLY A 123 3.71 18.24 15.84
N PHE A 124 3.31 18.65 17.05
CA PHE A 124 2.53 19.87 17.25
C PHE A 124 3.33 21.12 16.88
N VAL A 125 2.72 22.02 16.10
CA VAL A 125 3.37 23.25 15.65
C VAL A 125 2.75 24.49 16.28
N ASP A 126 1.44 24.59 16.25
CA ASP A 126 0.66 25.73 16.71
C ASP A 126 -0.65 25.28 17.38
N LEU A 127 -1.31 26.21 18.04
CA LEU A 127 -2.63 26.03 18.61
C LEU A 127 -3.42 27.32 18.43
N GLY A 128 -4.68 27.21 18.04
CA GLY A 128 -5.52 28.38 17.83
C GLY A 128 -6.99 28.08 17.99
N LEU A 129 -7.74 29.14 18.41
CA LEU A 129 -9.17 29.10 18.49
C LEU A 129 -9.78 29.90 17.35
N ILE A 130 -10.81 29.32 16.77
CA ILE A 130 -11.52 29.89 15.63
C ILE A 130 -12.98 29.99 16.01
N ASN A 131 -13.57 31.14 15.71
CA ASN A 131 -14.99 31.36 15.88
C ASN A 131 -15.76 30.46 14.87
N GLY A 132 -16.71 29.68 15.37
CA GLY A 132 -17.46 28.74 14.53
C GLY A 132 -18.46 29.43 13.61
N SER A 133 -18.91 30.66 13.93
CA SER A 133 -19.93 31.35 13.14
C SER A 133 -19.37 31.98 11.86
N ASP A 134 -18.16 32.56 11.92
CA ASP A 134 -17.56 33.31 10.80
C ASP A 134 -16.20 32.75 10.32
N GLY A 135 -15.64 31.74 11.01
CA GLY A 135 -14.36 31.13 10.67
C GLY A 135 -13.14 31.99 10.99
N THR A 136 -13.28 33.07 11.77
CA THR A 136 -12.14 33.94 12.12
C THR A 136 -11.33 33.36 13.27
N GLN A 137 -10.02 33.34 13.14
CA GLN A 137 -9.10 32.95 14.21
C GLN A 137 -8.94 34.06 15.24
N VAL A 138 -9.48 33.84 16.41
CA VAL A 138 -9.55 34.84 17.48
C VAL A 138 -8.42 34.76 18.50
N CYS A 139 -7.83 33.56 18.66
CA CYS A 139 -6.70 33.34 19.55
C CYS A 139 -5.71 32.41 18.86
N TYR A 140 -4.41 32.67 19.06
CA TYR A 140 -3.37 31.90 18.37
C TYR A 140 -2.04 31.92 19.13
N VAL A 141 -1.39 30.79 19.20
CA VAL A 141 0.00 30.64 19.65
C VAL A 141 0.75 29.73 18.69
N GLY A 142 1.93 30.14 18.28
CA GLY A 142 2.75 29.41 17.33
C GLY A 142 3.77 30.29 16.63
N PRO A 143 4.52 29.76 15.67
CA PRO A 143 5.60 30.48 15.00
C PRO A 143 5.13 31.46 13.91
N TYR A 144 3.82 31.55 13.65
CA TYR A 144 3.27 32.37 12.57
C TYR A 144 2.34 33.46 13.11
N ASN A 145 1.97 34.43 12.27
CA ASN A 145 1.00 35.45 12.62
C ASN A 145 -0.34 35.12 11.93
N PHE A 146 -1.19 34.35 12.60
CA PHE A 146 -2.48 33.91 12.05
C PHE A 146 -3.67 34.51 12.78
N LEU A 147 -3.47 35.38 13.77
CA LEU A 147 -4.56 36.08 14.42
C LEU A 147 -5.35 36.87 13.38
N GLY A 148 -6.69 36.79 13.43
CA GLY A 148 -7.60 37.42 12.48
C GLY A 148 -7.70 36.78 11.09
N LYS A 149 -6.97 35.67 10.81
CA LYS A 149 -7.16 34.92 9.57
C LYS A 149 -8.52 34.26 9.54
N ASN A 150 -9.13 34.23 8.36
CA ASN A 150 -10.45 33.62 8.16
C ASN A 150 -10.29 32.26 7.43
N TYR A 151 -10.93 31.23 7.97
CA TYR A 151 -10.88 29.85 7.48
C TYR A 151 -12.23 29.35 6.95
N ALA A 152 -13.28 30.21 6.89
CA ALA A 152 -14.62 29.79 6.48
C ALA A 152 -14.66 29.06 5.13
N ASN A 153 -13.78 29.44 4.19
CA ASN A 153 -13.70 28.85 2.85
C ASN A 153 -12.68 27.70 2.75
N GLN A 154 -12.14 27.22 3.86
CA GLN A 154 -11.22 26.08 3.86
C GLN A 154 -12.00 24.77 4.00
N ASP A 155 -11.65 23.75 3.20
CA ASP A 155 -12.35 22.46 3.20
C ASP A 155 -12.37 21.82 4.60
N TRP A 156 -11.23 21.86 5.31
CA TRP A 156 -11.15 21.29 6.66
C TRP A 156 -12.07 22.00 7.67
N PHE A 157 -12.33 23.31 7.50
CA PHE A 157 -13.24 24.05 8.37
C PHE A 157 -14.69 23.60 8.14
N GLN A 158 -15.09 23.48 6.88
CA GLN A 158 -16.41 22.97 6.52
C GLN A 158 -16.64 21.55 7.05
N GLU A 159 -15.62 20.70 6.93
CA GLU A 159 -15.66 19.32 7.39
C GLU A 159 -15.78 19.22 8.94
N VAL A 160 -15.04 20.03 9.69
CA VAL A 160 -15.16 20.01 11.16
C VAL A 160 -16.52 20.55 11.64
N MET A 161 -17.07 21.53 10.96
CA MET A 161 -18.41 22.04 11.25
C MET A 161 -19.50 20.97 11.04
N LEU A 162 -19.33 20.08 10.06
CA LEU A 162 -20.27 18.99 9.81
C LEU A 162 -20.08 17.80 10.76
N LYS A 163 -18.82 17.46 11.10
CA LYS A 163 -18.46 16.21 11.79
C LYS A 163 -18.15 16.38 13.27
N GLY A 164 -18.01 17.62 13.73
CA GLY A 164 -17.57 17.97 15.09
C GLY A 164 -16.07 17.78 15.32
N THR A 165 -15.43 16.86 14.58
CA THR A 165 -13.97 16.65 14.63
C THR A 165 -13.47 16.30 13.24
N TYR A 166 -12.27 16.77 12.88
CA TYR A 166 -11.69 16.50 11.58
C TYR A 166 -10.16 16.48 11.61
N ILE A 167 -9.59 15.56 10.86
CA ILE A 167 -8.17 15.50 10.52
C ILE A 167 -8.09 15.70 9.01
N SER A 168 -7.41 16.74 8.57
CA SER A 168 -7.30 17.05 7.14
C SER A 168 -6.29 16.14 6.45
N ASP A 169 -6.38 16.04 5.13
CA ASP A 169 -5.27 15.65 4.28
C ASP A 169 -4.13 16.68 4.42
N VAL A 170 -2.95 16.35 3.87
CA VAL A 170 -1.84 17.29 3.78
C VAL A 170 -2.19 18.41 2.79
N PHE A 171 -2.05 19.64 3.21
CA PHE A 171 -2.28 20.83 2.39
C PHE A 171 -1.32 21.97 2.72
N MET A 172 -1.21 22.95 1.84
CA MET A 172 -0.26 24.07 1.99
C MET A 172 -0.78 25.17 2.90
N GLY A 173 -2.06 25.49 2.87
CA GLY A 173 -2.73 26.52 3.68
C GLY A 173 -2.01 27.88 3.69
N TYR A 174 -2.28 28.68 4.72
CA TYR A 174 -1.62 29.98 4.92
C TYR A 174 -0.12 29.89 5.24
N ARG A 175 0.36 28.72 5.71
CA ARG A 175 1.76 28.49 6.06
C ARG A 175 2.66 28.38 4.83
N LYS A 176 2.10 28.03 3.66
CA LYS A 176 2.84 27.70 2.42
C LYS A 176 3.84 26.55 2.59
N PHE A 177 3.61 25.69 3.58
CA PHE A 177 4.31 24.46 3.83
C PHE A 177 3.32 23.31 4.03
N PRO A 178 3.64 22.09 3.61
CA PRO A 178 2.77 20.93 3.83
C PRO A 178 2.50 20.71 5.31
N HIS A 179 1.24 20.57 5.69
CA HIS A 179 0.84 20.26 7.06
C HIS A 179 -0.54 19.63 7.11
N ILE A 180 -0.85 18.97 8.22
CA ILE A 180 -2.18 18.47 8.55
C ILE A 180 -2.81 19.40 9.60
N ALA A 181 -4.08 19.72 9.44
CA ALA A 181 -4.87 20.35 10.47
C ALA A 181 -5.67 19.30 11.24
N ILE A 182 -5.62 19.37 12.57
CA ILE A 182 -6.52 18.67 13.46
C ILE A 182 -7.42 19.72 14.10
N ALA A 183 -8.73 19.56 13.94
CA ALA A 183 -9.73 20.51 14.39
C ALA A 183 -10.83 19.80 15.17
N VAL A 184 -11.28 20.43 16.26
CA VAL A 184 -12.35 19.94 17.12
C VAL A 184 -13.32 21.09 17.38
N GLN A 185 -14.57 20.91 17.02
CA GLN A 185 -15.65 21.85 17.29
C GLN A 185 -16.18 21.63 18.72
N ARG A 186 -16.41 22.73 19.40
CA ARG A 186 -17.20 22.80 20.65
C ARG A 186 -18.46 23.61 20.42
N LEU A 187 -19.54 23.08 20.92
CA LEU A 187 -20.83 23.80 20.99
C LEU A 187 -21.07 24.16 22.43
N GLU A 188 -21.27 25.44 22.71
CA GLU A 188 -21.61 25.97 24.03
C GLU A 188 -23.12 25.87 24.27
N GLU A 189 -23.53 25.95 25.53
CA GLU A 189 -24.95 25.87 25.91
C GLU A 189 -25.81 27.03 25.34
N ASN A 190 -25.19 28.19 25.08
CA ASN A 190 -25.83 29.36 24.46
C ASN A 190 -26.01 29.20 22.93
N GLY A 191 -25.59 28.09 22.34
CA GLY A 191 -25.66 27.80 20.90
C GLY A 191 -24.48 28.37 20.09
N GLU A 192 -23.55 29.09 20.72
CA GLU A 192 -22.30 29.49 20.07
C GLU A 192 -21.37 28.33 19.89
N SER A 193 -20.58 28.33 18.81
CA SER A 193 -19.58 27.29 18.54
C SER A 193 -18.21 27.91 18.30
N TRP A 194 -17.21 27.17 18.71
CA TRP A 194 -15.80 27.48 18.43
C TRP A 194 -15.03 26.21 18.07
N ILE A 195 -13.89 26.39 17.43
CA ILE A 195 -13.05 25.30 16.98
C ILE A 195 -11.67 25.46 17.59
N LEU A 196 -11.21 24.43 18.29
CA LEU A 196 -9.80 24.28 18.67
C LEU A 196 -9.06 23.61 17.53
N ARG A 197 -8.09 24.30 16.95
CA ARG A 197 -7.29 23.82 15.83
C ARG A 197 -5.82 23.75 16.21
N THR A 198 -5.16 22.69 15.76
CA THR A 198 -3.70 22.57 15.77
C THR A 198 -3.20 22.14 14.39
N THR A 199 -1.94 22.39 14.11
CA THR A 199 -1.27 21.81 12.95
C THR A 199 -0.20 20.82 13.35
N ILE A 200 -0.11 19.74 12.58
CA ILE A 200 0.91 18.70 12.69
C ILE A 200 1.86 18.84 11.53
N ASP A 201 3.16 18.77 11.83
CA ASP A 201 4.23 18.82 10.83
C ASP A 201 4.32 17.48 10.09
N THR A 202 4.43 17.54 8.76
CA THR A 202 4.54 16.35 7.89
C THR A 202 5.91 15.68 7.94
N THR A 203 6.94 16.33 8.47
CA THR A 203 8.27 15.70 8.68
C THR A 203 8.19 14.43 9.53
N MET A 204 7.17 14.32 10.39
CA MET A 204 6.90 13.09 11.14
C MET A 204 6.60 11.90 10.25
N PHE A 205 5.98 12.11 9.10
CA PHE A 205 5.64 11.04 8.16
C PHE A 205 6.88 10.51 7.45
N ASP A 206 7.78 11.42 7.08
CA ASP A 206 9.07 11.05 6.50
C ASP A 206 9.90 10.22 7.50
N ASN A 207 9.84 10.55 8.80
CA ASN A 207 10.48 9.78 9.85
C ASN A 207 9.86 8.38 10.02
N LEU A 208 8.52 8.26 9.95
CA LEU A 208 7.84 6.97 10.01
C LEU A 208 8.17 6.09 8.80
N ILE A 209 8.26 6.67 7.60
CA ILE A 209 8.68 5.97 6.39
C ILE A 209 10.15 5.56 6.50
N ALA A 210 11.02 6.44 6.97
CA ALA A 210 12.44 6.13 7.17
C ALA A 210 12.65 4.98 8.18
N ALA A 211 11.81 4.92 9.22
CA ALA A 211 11.83 3.84 10.22
C ALA A 211 11.40 2.46 9.66
N MET A 212 10.84 2.40 8.46
CA MET A 212 10.54 1.13 7.78
C MET A 212 11.81 0.35 7.42
N GLY A 213 12.98 1.00 7.38
CA GLY A 213 14.25 0.35 7.05
C GLY A 213 14.32 -0.16 5.60
N LEU A 214 13.66 0.53 4.69
CA LEU A 214 13.69 0.20 3.26
C LEU A 214 15.09 0.38 2.69
N ASP A 215 15.47 -0.48 1.76
CA ASP A 215 16.72 -0.35 1.01
C ASP A 215 16.73 0.90 0.10
N ALA A 216 17.89 1.20 -0.49
CA ALA A 216 18.08 2.40 -1.31
C ALA A 216 17.30 2.37 -2.64
N GLU A 217 16.90 1.18 -3.09
CA GLU A 217 16.16 0.98 -4.34
C GLU A 217 14.64 0.95 -4.11
N SER A 218 14.21 0.89 -2.85
CA SER A 218 12.80 0.85 -2.47
C SER A 218 12.29 2.24 -2.09
N ASP A 219 11.04 2.51 -2.42
CA ASP A 219 10.33 3.73 -2.05
C ASP A 219 9.03 3.42 -1.34
N ALA A 220 8.65 4.30 -0.42
CA ALA A 220 7.36 4.26 0.24
C ALA A 220 6.81 5.68 0.39
N PHE A 221 5.54 5.81 0.17
CA PHE A 221 4.83 7.09 0.28
C PHE A 221 3.39 6.86 0.75
N ILE A 222 2.78 7.90 1.28
CA ILE A 222 1.39 7.89 1.74
C ILE A 222 0.53 8.57 0.69
N LEU A 223 -0.58 7.93 0.35
CA LEU A 223 -1.64 8.48 -0.51
C LEU A 223 -2.92 8.66 0.27
N ASN A 224 -3.68 9.70 -0.03
CA ASN A 224 -5.05 9.81 0.43
C ASN A 224 -5.99 8.92 -0.42
N LYS A 225 -7.28 8.90 -0.07
CA LYS A 225 -8.30 8.10 -0.79
C LYS A 225 -8.49 8.52 -2.25
N ALA A 226 -8.11 9.74 -2.61
CA ALA A 226 -8.16 10.26 -3.98
C ALA A 226 -6.86 9.97 -4.78
N GLY A 227 -5.88 9.27 -4.18
CA GLY A 227 -4.60 8.95 -4.83
C GLY A 227 -3.59 10.11 -4.83
N VAL A 228 -3.83 11.14 -4.02
CA VAL A 228 -2.92 12.30 -3.93
C VAL A 228 -1.84 12.02 -2.89
N PHE A 229 -0.59 12.31 -3.23
CA PHE A 229 0.57 12.14 -2.34
C PHE A 229 0.42 13.00 -1.09
N GLN A 230 0.66 12.38 0.05
CA GLN A 230 0.70 13.01 1.37
C GLN A 230 2.12 13.15 1.90
N THR A 231 3.06 12.46 1.29
CA THR A 231 4.50 12.53 1.56
C THR A 231 5.26 12.63 0.24
N ASN A 232 6.50 13.07 0.31
CA ASN A 232 7.37 13.07 -0.86
C ASN A 232 7.83 11.63 -1.17
N SER A 233 7.87 11.30 -2.46
CA SER A 233 8.57 10.11 -2.95
C SER A 233 10.09 10.39 -2.98
N ARG A 234 10.91 9.37 -2.74
CA ARG A 234 12.37 9.47 -2.87
C ARG A 234 12.84 9.30 -4.32
N LEU A 235 12.04 8.58 -5.13
CA LEU A 235 12.43 8.18 -6.48
C LEU A 235 11.69 8.95 -7.57
N TYR A 236 10.60 9.68 -7.23
CA TYR A 236 9.73 10.40 -8.17
C TYR A 236 9.49 11.84 -7.74
#